data_c0e94794ef38cd55b11ed9e01c24750b
#
_entry.id   c0e94794ef38cd55b11ed9e01c24750b
#
_cell.length_a   1.000
_cell.length_b   1.000
_cell.length_c   1.000
_cell.angle_alpha   90.00
_cell.angle_beta   90.00
_cell.angle_gamma   90.00
#
_symmetry.space_group_name_H-M   'P 1'
#
loop_
_entity.id
_entity.type
_entity.pdbx_description
1 polymer ?
#
loop_
_entity_poly.entity_id
_entity_poly.type
_entity_poly.pdbx_seq_one_letter_code
_entity_poly.pdbx_strand_id
1 'polypeptide(L)'
;MTALAPARPATRRAVLRLHRPALLLWTAFVLLAAGALLWVHRFGAPRDRACLRPGHWCSSTALTDTNNVVNALGEVLSYAPCAVAAWAGAALIGRELESGTARLAWTQSVGPARWLTAKLTTAALPLLAGAAVLALVFGSVWTADQDVLVTHWSWDRVFIPRGPLLPALTLFALAAGTLAGLALRRALPALAAAGAATLALRLGLRHLWRPLRGPGTGFWPPHLAATGMVLALAAAATAAAYAVLRHRTA
;
A
#
# COMPACT_ATOMS: atom_id res chain seq x y z
N MET A 1 -9.53 34.78 -22.79
CA MET A 1 -9.51 34.13 -21.46
C MET A 1 -10.76 33.27 -21.32
N THR A 2 -10.70 32.02 -21.76
CA THR A 2 -11.81 31.06 -21.69
C THR A 2 -11.73 30.30 -20.35
N ALA A 3 -12.69 30.56 -19.48
CA ALA A 3 -12.84 29.90 -18.19
C ALA A 3 -12.97 28.39 -18.38
N LEU A 4 -12.09 27.62 -17.76
CA LEU A 4 -12.13 26.17 -17.69
C LEU A 4 -13.40 25.74 -16.94
N ALA A 5 -14.39 25.25 -17.67
CA ALA A 5 -15.59 24.67 -17.08
C ALA A 5 -15.20 23.45 -16.22
N PRO A 6 -15.69 23.34 -14.98
CA PRO A 6 -15.42 22.20 -14.12
C PRO A 6 -16.00 20.92 -14.77
N ALA A 7 -15.21 19.83 -14.71
CA ALA A 7 -15.63 18.52 -15.24
C ALA A 7 -17.01 18.14 -14.68
N ARG A 8 -17.95 17.87 -15.59
CA ARG A 8 -19.35 17.56 -15.26
C ARG A 8 -19.44 16.41 -14.25
N PRO A 9 -20.30 16.52 -13.21
CA PRO A 9 -20.46 15.49 -12.16
C PRO A 9 -20.85 14.10 -12.68
N ALA A 10 -21.40 14.03 -13.89
CA ALA A 10 -21.77 12.77 -14.57
C ALA A 10 -20.56 11.88 -14.88
N THR A 11 -19.41 12.46 -15.26
CA THR A 11 -18.20 11.71 -15.60
C THR A 11 -17.59 11.05 -14.35
N ARG A 12 -17.61 11.75 -13.22
CA ARG A 12 -17.09 11.24 -11.94
C ARG A 12 -17.93 10.07 -11.41
N ARG A 13 -19.25 10.12 -11.58
CA ARG A 13 -20.17 9.03 -11.19
C ARG A 13 -20.00 7.79 -12.06
N ALA A 14 -19.76 7.93 -13.35
CA ALA A 14 -19.54 6.81 -14.27
C ALA A 14 -18.22 6.08 -13.95
N VAL A 15 -17.13 6.81 -13.68
CA VAL A 15 -15.83 6.25 -13.27
C VAL A 15 -15.94 5.53 -11.93
N LEU A 16 -16.64 6.10 -10.96
CA LEU A 16 -16.88 5.47 -9.66
C LEU A 16 -17.73 4.19 -9.79
N ARG A 17 -18.72 4.14 -10.67
CA ARG A 17 -19.53 2.93 -10.90
C ARG A 17 -18.69 1.78 -11.49
N LEU A 18 -17.79 2.08 -12.41
CA LEU A 18 -16.93 1.08 -13.05
C LEU A 18 -15.91 0.48 -12.06
N HIS A 19 -15.41 1.27 -11.11
CA HIS A 19 -14.43 0.84 -10.10
C HIS A 19 -15.05 0.43 -8.76
N ARG A 20 -16.39 0.48 -8.65
CA ARG A 20 -17.13 0.16 -7.43
C ARG A 20 -16.75 -1.20 -6.81
N PRO A 21 -16.67 -2.32 -7.56
CA PRO A 21 -16.31 -3.60 -6.97
C PRO A 21 -14.90 -3.61 -6.40
N ALA A 22 -13.93 -3.00 -7.06
CA ALA A 22 -12.56 -2.91 -6.57
C ALA A 22 -12.45 -2.05 -5.30
N LEU A 23 -13.18 -0.93 -5.26
CA LEU A 23 -13.24 -0.08 -4.06
C LEU A 23 -13.94 -0.78 -2.90
N LEU A 24 -15.02 -1.53 -3.16
CA LEU A 24 -15.71 -2.32 -2.13
C LEU A 24 -14.81 -3.41 -1.56
N LEU A 25 -14.10 -4.16 -2.41
CA LEU A 25 -13.16 -5.18 -1.97
C LEU A 25 -12.02 -4.58 -1.15
N TRP A 26 -11.46 -3.45 -1.59
CA TRP A 26 -10.42 -2.75 -0.84
C TRP A 26 -10.90 -2.26 0.52
N THR A 27 -12.09 -1.63 0.55
CA THR A 27 -12.69 -1.15 1.80
C THR A 27 -13.01 -2.30 2.74
N ALA A 28 -13.57 -3.41 2.23
CA ALA A 28 -13.82 -4.61 3.00
C ALA A 28 -12.52 -5.19 3.58
N PHE A 29 -11.44 -5.28 2.80
CA PHE A 29 -10.14 -5.70 3.28
C PHE A 29 -9.62 -4.81 4.43
N VAL A 30 -9.69 -3.49 4.26
CA VAL A 30 -9.25 -2.53 5.30
C VAL A 30 -10.07 -2.70 6.58
N LEU A 31 -11.39 -2.82 6.46
CA LEU A 31 -12.27 -2.99 7.63
C LEU A 31 -12.05 -4.33 8.33
N LEU A 32 -11.89 -5.42 7.59
CA LEU A 32 -11.64 -6.75 8.15
C LEU A 32 -10.27 -6.80 8.85
N ALA A 33 -9.23 -6.27 8.22
CA ALA A 33 -7.90 -6.25 8.82
C ALA A 33 -7.84 -5.35 10.07
N ALA A 34 -8.42 -4.16 10.01
CA ALA A 34 -8.52 -3.26 11.17
C ALA A 34 -9.37 -3.89 12.28
N GLY A 35 -10.52 -4.50 11.93
CA GLY A 35 -11.38 -5.20 12.87
C GLY A 35 -10.68 -6.37 13.55
N ALA A 36 -9.90 -7.16 12.81
CA ALA A 36 -9.11 -8.26 13.38
C ALA A 36 -8.03 -7.77 14.36
N LEU A 37 -7.32 -6.67 14.01
CA LEU A 37 -6.35 -6.05 14.91
C LEU A 37 -7.00 -5.54 16.20
N LEU A 38 -8.12 -4.83 16.09
CA LEU A 38 -8.86 -4.32 17.24
C LEU A 38 -9.45 -5.45 18.09
N TRP A 39 -9.88 -6.55 17.45
CA TRP A 39 -10.33 -7.75 18.16
C TRP A 39 -9.20 -8.38 18.99
N VAL A 40 -8.00 -8.51 18.42
CA VAL A 40 -6.81 -8.99 19.15
C VAL A 40 -6.51 -8.08 20.35
N HIS A 41 -6.49 -6.77 20.14
CA HIS A 41 -6.29 -5.81 21.22
C HIS A 41 -7.33 -5.93 22.33
N ARG A 42 -8.62 -6.08 21.97
CA ARG A 42 -9.72 -6.07 22.92
C ARG A 42 -9.89 -7.38 23.69
N PHE A 43 -9.57 -8.51 23.08
CA PHE A 43 -9.84 -9.83 23.62
C PHE A 43 -8.59 -10.70 23.78
N GLY A 44 -7.67 -10.71 22.82
CA GLY A 44 -6.44 -11.48 22.83
C GLY A 44 -5.45 -11.01 23.89
N ALA A 45 -5.02 -9.78 23.78
CA ALA A 45 -4.02 -9.20 24.69
C ALA A 45 -4.40 -9.21 26.17
N PRO A 46 -5.64 -8.86 26.58
CA PRO A 46 -6.06 -8.99 27.98
C PRO A 46 -6.05 -10.44 28.50
N ARG A 47 -6.40 -11.41 27.65
CA ARG A 47 -6.32 -12.83 27.98
C ARG A 47 -4.88 -13.27 28.23
N ASP A 48 -3.95 -12.86 27.36
CA ASP A 48 -2.54 -13.18 27.49
C ASP A 48 -1.92 -12.53 28.75
N ARG A 49 -2.29 -11.26 29.04
CA ARG A 49 -1.90 -10.60 30.31
C ARG A 49 -2.40 -11.32 31.53
N ALA A 50 -3.62 -11.87 31.48
CA ALA A 50 -4.14 -12.66 32.59
C ALA A 50 -3.33 -13.94 32.80
N CYS A 51 -2.86 -14.55 31.72
CA CYS A 51 -1.99 -15.75 31.76
C CYS A 51 -0.60 -15.47 32.34
N LEU A 52 -0.06 -14.27 32.17
CA LEU A 52 1.25 -13.90 32.68
C LEU A 52 1.26 -13.55 34.18
N ARG A 53 0.08 -13.52 34.85
CA ARG A 53 0.00 -13.26 36.30
C ARG A 53 0.48 -14.46 37.11
N PRO A 54 1.21 -14.23 38.22
CA PRO A 54 1.63 -15.29 39.11
C PRO A 54 0.45 -16.16 39.60
N GLY A 55 0.62 -17.48 39.59
CA GLY A 55 -0.42 -18.42 40.04
C GLY A 55 -1.45 -18.81 38.99
N HIS A 56 -1.37 -18.32 37.74
CA HIS A 56 -2.24 -18.74 36.64
C HIS A 56 -1.50 -19.75 35.75
N TRP A 57 -2.16 -20.87 35.51
CA TRP A 57 -1.70 -21.91 34.58
C TRP A 57 -2.38 -21.72 33.24
N CYS A 58 -1.65 -21.24 32.25
CA CYS A 58 -2.13 -21.19 30.88
C CYS A 58 -1.30 -22.13 30.00
N SER A 59 -1.96 -22.73 28.99
CA SER A 59 -1.23 -23.50 27.99
C SER A 59 -0.33 -22.56 27.18
N SER A 60 0.85 -23.02 26.82
CA SER A 60 1.78 -22.29 25.93
C SER A 60 1.12 -21.89 24.60
N THR A 61 0.12 -22.64 24.16
CA THR A 61 -0.69 -22.39 22.96
C THR A 61 -1.43 -21.06 23.02
N ALA A 62 -1.97 -20.67 24.19
CA ALA A 62 -2.77 -19.45 24.33
C ALA A 62 -1.94 -18.18 24.05
N LEU A 63 -0.72 -18.09 24.58
CA LEU A 63 0.20 -16.96 24.32
C LEU A 63 0.70 -16.92 22.87
N THR A 64 0.84 -18.10 22.27
CA THR A 64 1.30 -18.24 20.89
C THR A 64 0.25 -17.78 19.89
N ASP A 65 -1.03 -17.97 20.17
CA ASP A 65 -2.12 -17.67 19.23
C ASP A 65 -2.23 -16.17 18.93
N THR A 66 -2.20 -15.31 19.94
CA THR A 66 -2.25 -13.85 19.76
C THR A 66 -1.04 -13.35 18.93
N ASN A 67 0.16 -13.83 19.26
CA ASN A 67 1.35 -13.49 18.50
C ASN A 67 1.28 -13.96 17.05
N ASN A 68 0.79 -15.17 16.79
CA ASN A 68 0.63 -15.71 15.45
C ASN A 68 -0.37 -14.90 14.62
N VAL A 69 -1.48 -14.47 15.20
CA VAL A 69 -2.47 -13.63 14.52
C VAL A 69 -1.87 -12.26 14.17
N VAL A 70 -1.21 -11.59 15.11
CA VAL A 70 -0.58 -10.29 14.85
C VAL A 70 0.53 -10.41 13.80
N ASN A 71 1.33 -11.46 13.86
CA ASN A 71 2.39 -11.72 12.88
C ASN A 71 1.83 -12.01 11.49
N ALA A 72 0.79 -12.83 11.39
CA ALA A 72 0.11 -13.12 10.12
C ALA A 72 -0.52 -11.86 9.52
N LEU A 73 -1.21 -11.06 10.34
CA LEU A 73 -1.74 -9.77 9.91
C LEU A 73 -0.62 -8.83 9.46
N GLY A 74 0.48 -8.73 10.20
CA GLY A 74 1.64 -7.94 9.84
C GLY A 74 2.23 -8.33 8.48
N GLU A 75 2.33 -9.63 8.19
CA GLU A 75 2.74 -10.13 6.86
C GLU A 75 1.73 -9.73 5.77
N VAL A 76 0.44 -10.00 5.98
CA VAL A 76 -0.61 -9.65 5.01
C VAL A 76 -0.62 -8.15 4.74
N LEU A 77 -0.58 -7.32 5.79
CA LEU A 77 -0.55 -5.86 5.66
C LEU A 77 0.70 -5.36 4.92
N SER A 78 1.80 -6.05 5.07
CA SER A 78 3.05 -5.70 4.40
C SER A 78 3.01 -5.95 2.89
N TYR A 79 2.21 -6.88 2.40
CA TYR A 79 2.15 -7.26 0.98
C TYR A 79 0.87 -6.82 0.28
N ALA A 80 -0.29 -7.00 0.88
CA ALA A 80 -1.58 -6.82 0.22
C ALA A 80 -1.80 -5.40 -0.33
N PRO A 81 -1.53 -4.30 0.41
CA PRO A 81 -1.68 -2.96 -0.13
C PRO A 81 -0.80 -2.70 -1.35
N CYS A 82 0.43 -3.25 -1.33
CA CYS A 82 1.37 -3.13 -2.43
C CYS A 82 0.91 -3.92 -3.67
N ALA A 83 0.41 -5.15 -3.48
CA ALA A 83 -0.13 -5.97 -4.56
C ALA A 83 -1.34 -5.31 -5.22
N VAL A 84 -2.27 -4.80 -4.40
CA VAL A 84 -3.46 -4.08 -4.90
C VAL A 84 -3.07 -2.81 -5.65
N ALA A 85 -2.10 -2.05 -5.14
CA ALA A 85 -1.64 -0.82 -5.78
C ALA A 85 -0.91 -1.09 -7.11
N ALA A 86 -0.05 -2.10 -7.16
CA ALA A 86 0.62 -2.53 -8.40
C ALA A 86 -0.41 -2.97 -9.46
N TRP A 87 -1.39 -3.77 -9.04
CA TRP A 87 -2.49 -4.18 -9.92
C TRP A 87 -3.33 -2.99 -10.39
N ALA A 88 -3.70 -2.07 -9.51
CA ALA A 88 -4.45 -0.88 -9.86
C ALA A 88 -3.68 -0.03 -10.90
N GLY A 89 -2.38 0.24 -10.67
CA GLY A 89 -1.55 1.00 -11.59
C GLY A 89 -1.43 0.34 -12.96
N ALA A 90 -1.13 -0.95 -13.00
CA ALA A 90 -0.97 -1.70 -14.24
C ALA A 90 -2.30 -1.85 -15.00
N ALA A 91 -3.40 -2.18 -14.30
CA ALA A 91 -4.70 -2.42 -14.91
C ALA A 91 -5.35 -1.13 -15.42
N LEU A 92 -5.30 -0.04 -14.65
CA LEU A 92 -5.89 1.24 -15.03
C LEU A 92 -5.27 1.84 -16.30
N ILE A 93 -3.98 1.66 -16.48
CA ILE A 93 -3.25 2.21 -17.62
C ILE A 93 -3.10 1.18 -18.73
N GLY A 94 -2.66 -0.05 -18.40
CA GLY A 94 -2.39 -1.10 -19.38
C GLY A 94 -3.61 -1.47 -20.21
N ARG A 95 -4.78 -1.66 -19.56
CA ARG A 95 -6.02 -2.02 -20.27
C ARG A 95 -6.51 -0.94 -21.23
N GLU A 96 -6.43 0.34 -20.84
CA GLU A 96 -6.88 1.42 -21.73
C GLU A 96 -5.94 1.66 -22.90
N LEU A 97 -4.65 1.40 -22.73
CA LEU A 97 -3.68 1.43 -23.84
C LEU A 97 -3.83 0.21 -24.76
N GLU A 98 -4.08 -0.96 -24.18
CA GLU A 98 -4.29 -2.22 -24.90
C GLU A 98 -5.57 -2.17 -25.76
N SER A 99 -6.67 -1.62 -25.22
CA SER A 99 -7.95 -1.46 -25.91
C SER A 99 -8.01 -0.24 -26.84
N GLY A 100 -7.00 0.64 -26.84
CA GLY A 100 -6.98 1.88 -27.62
C GLY A 100 -7.88 3.00 -27.09
N THR A 101 -8.65 2.77 -26.00
CA THR A 101 -9.58 3.77 -25.43
C THR A 101 -8.87 5.02 -24.92
N ALA A 102 -7.59 4.92 -24.51
CA ALA A 102 -6.79 6.07 -24.14
C ALA A 102 -6.63 7.07 -25.29
N ARG A 103 -6.39 6.57 -26.53
CA ARG A 103 -6.28 7.42 -27.73
C ARG A 103 -7.57 8.14 -28.03
N LEU A 104 -8.71 7.47 -27.88
CA LEU A 104 -10.01 8.08 -28.06
C LEU A 104 -10.23 9.23 -27.05
N ALA A 105 -9.84 9.05 -25.79
CA ALA A 105 -9.93 10.11 -24.79
C ALA A 105 -9.06 11.33 -25.14
N TRP A 106 -7.87 11.11 -25.71
CA TRP A 106 -6.96 12.18 -26.10
C TRP A 106 -7.44 12.99 -27.31
N THR A 107 -8.21 12.38 -28.23
CA THR A 107 -8.83 13.07 -29.36
C THR A 107 -10.06 13.88 -28.93
N GLN A 108 -10.64 13.61 -27.76
CA GLN A 108 -11.86 14.25 -27.26
C GLN A 108 -11.59 15.38 -26.23
N SER A 109 -10.54 16.17 -26.37
CA SER A 109 -10.22 17.33 -25.52
C SER A 109 -9.54 17.10 -24.17
N VAL A 110 -9.16 15.87 -23.81
CA VAL A 110 -8.43 15.58 -22.57
C VAL A 110 -6.95 15.38 -22.89
N GLY A 111 -6.10 16.35 -22.52
CA GLY A 111 -4.66 16.20 -22.71
C GLY A 111 -4.10 14.97 -21.95
N PRO A 112 -3.08 14.29 -22.55
CA PRO A 112 -2.54 13.03 -21.98
C PRO A 112 -2.06 13.16 -20.53
N ALA A 113 -1.40 14.27 -20.18
CA ALA A 113 -0.94 14.51 -18.80
C ALA A 113 -2.13 14.64 -17.82
N ARG A 114 -3.18 15.36 -18.22
CA ARG A 114 -4.38 15.55 -17.39
C ARG A 114 -5.13 14.23 -17.18
N TRP A 115 -5.18 13.39 -18.23
CA TRP A 115 -5.73 12.05 -18.15
C TRP A 115 -4.96 11.18 -17.15
N LEU A 116 -3.61 11.16 -17.23
CA LEU A 116 -2.78 10.40 -16.32
C LEU A 116 -2.93 10.89 -14.87
N THR A 117 -2.91 12.20 -14.63
CA THR A 117 -3.11 12.77 -13.30
C THR A 117 -4.45 12.35 -12.70
N ALA A 118 -5.53 12.43 -13.48
CA ALA A 118 -6.85 12.03 -13.02
C ALA A 118 -6.90 10.54 -12.63
N LYS A 119 -6.27 9.67 -13.40
CA LYS A 119 -6.18 8.23 -13.10
C LYS A 119 -5.38 7.94 -11.83
N LEU A 120 -4.19 8.55 -11.72
CA LEU A 120 -3.33 8.39 -10.54
C LEU A 120 -4.02 8.89 -9.27
N THR A 121 -4.60 10.08 -9.28
CA THR A 121 -5.26 10.65 -8.10
C THR A 121 -6.47 9.84 -7.66
N THR A 122 -7.27 9.36 -8.61
CA THR A 122 -8.46 8.54 -8.32
C THR A 122 -8.09 7.21 -7.67
N ALA A 123 -6.98 6.60 -8.07
CA ALA A 123 -6.49 5.35 -7.48
C ALA A 123 -5.70 5.59 -6.19
N ALA A 124 -4.85 6.63 -6.15
CA ALA A 124 -3.98 6.91 -5.00
C ALA A 124 -4.76 7.24 -3.73
N LEU A 125 -5.81 8.07 -3.83
CA LEU A 125 -6.55 8.54 -2.65
C LEU A 125 -7.11 7.38 -1.79
N PRO A 126 -7.93 6.45 -2.32
CA PRO A 126 -8.47 5.36 -1.51
C PRO A 126 -7.39 4.37 -1.04
N LEU A 127 -6.37 4.11 -1.87
CA LEU A 127 -5.27 3.21 -1.51
C LEU A 127 -4.45 3.77 -0.37
N LEU A 128 -4.07 5.05 -0.43
CA LEU A 128 -3.30 5.72 0.62
C LEU A 128 -4.11 5.89 1.90
N ALA A 129 -5.41 6.25 1.78
CA ALA A 129 -6.29 6.36 2.95
C ALA A 129 -6.40 5.02 3.68
N GLY A 130 -6.65 3.92 2.96
CA GLY A 130 -6.72 2.58 3.55
C GLY A 130 -5.38 2.14 4.14
N ALA A 131 -4.26 2.33 3.43
CA ALA A 131 -2.94 1.99 3.94
C ALA A 131 -2.57 2.82 5.19
N ALA A 132 -2.94 4.10 5.24
CA ALA A 132 -2.72 4.95 6.41
C ALA A 132 -3.55 4.49 7.62
N VAL A 133 -4.83 4.16 7.41
CA VAL A 133 -5.69 3.60 8.47
C VAL A 133 -5.09 2.31 9.02
N LEU A 134 -4.68 1.39 8.14
CA LEU A 134 -4.07 0.13 8.56
C LEU A 134 -2.75 0.35 9.32
N ALA A 135 -1.91 1.28 8.89
CA ALA A 135 -0.67 1.63 9.58
C ALA A 135 -0.92 2.24 10.97
N LEU A 136 -1.91 3.11 11.09
CA LEU A 136 -2.30 3.72 12.36
C LEU A 136 -2.87 2.69 13.32
N VAL A 137 -3.79 1.84 12.87
CA VAL A 137 -4.39 0.79 13.70
C VAL A 137 -3.34 -0.23 14.13
N PHE A 138 -2.52 -0.73 13.19
CA PHE A 138 -1.45 -1.66 13.54
C PHE A 138 -0.45 -1.06 14.52
N GLY A 139 -0.02 0.18 14.27
CA GLY A 139 0.92 0.89 15.14
C GLY A 139 0.38 1.12 16.55
N SER A 140 -0.90 1.50 16.68
CA SER A 140 -1.55 1.69 17.97
C SER A 140 -1.70 0.39 18.75
N VAL A 141 -2.19 -0.67 18.10
CA VAL A 141 -2.34 -2.01 18.71
C VAL A 141 -0.99 -2.55 19.15
N TRP A 142 0.02 -2.53 18.25
CA TRP A 142 1.35 -3.03 18.59
C TRP A 142 1.98 -2.27 19.78
N THR A 143 1.81 -0.94 19.83
CA THR A 143 2.36 -0.13 20.91
C THR A 143 1.65 -0.37 22.23
N ALA A 144 0.33 -0.57 22.20
CA ALA A 144 -0.47 -0.84 23.39
C ALA A 144 -0.24 -2.24 23.98
N ASP A 145 0.08 -3.23 23.14
CA ASP A 145 0.17 -4.64 23.52
C ASP A 145 1.60 -5.20 23.45
N GLN A 146 2.62 -4.33 23.34
CA GLN A 146 4.03 -4.77 23.23
C GLN A 146 4.55 -5.58 24.43
N ASP A 147 3.86 -5.52 25.57
CA ASP A 147 4.15 -6.31 26.78
C ASP A 147 3.83 -7.80 26.64
N VAL A 148 2.88 -8.14 25.78
CA VAL A 148 2.48 -9.53 25.45
C VAL A 148 2.94 -10.00 24.09
N LEU A 149 3.39 -9.06 23.21
CA LEU A 149 3.88 -9.38 21.88
C LEU A 149 5.39 -9.69 21.92
N VAL A 150 5.74 -10.92 21.58
CA VAL A 150 7.14 -11.41 21.59
C VAL A 150 7.95 -10.90 20.40
N THR A 151 7.26 -10.58 19.27
CA THR A 151 7.95 -10.21 18.03
C THR A 151 8.55 -8.81 18.13
N HIS A 152 9.88 -8.74 17.99
CA HIS A 152 10.61 -7.47 18.04
C HIS A 152 10.26 -6.57 16.84
N TRP A 153 10.28 -5.24 17.03
CA TRP A 153 9.96 -4.24 16.01
C TRP A 153 10.84 -4.29 14.76
N SER A 154 12.05 -4.87 14.85
CA SER A 154 12.99 -4.98 13.72
C SER A 154 12.57 -5.98 12.64
N TRP A 155 11.59 -6.85 12.92
CA TRP A 155 11.06 -7.77 11.94
C TRP A 155 10.17 -7.04 10.92
N ASP A 156 10.29 -7.38 9.64
CA ASP A 156 9.56 -6.71 8.55
C ASP A 156 8.04 -6.71 8.75
N ARG A 157 7.49 -7.79 9.36
CA ARG A 157 6.07 -7.93 9.70
C ARG A 157 5.55 -6.92 10.73
N VAL A 158 6.47 -6.28 11.47
CA VAL A 158 6.16 -5.19 12.41
C VAL A 158 6.67 -3.86 11.84
N PHE A 159 7.89 -3.86 11.34
CA PHE A 159 8.55 -2.65 10.85
C PHE A 159 7.78 -1.95 9.73
N ILE A 160 7.28 -2.70 8.74
CA ILE A 160 6.59 -2.10 7.60
C ILE A 160 5.19 -1.57 7.97
N PRO A 161 4.29 -2.34 8.61
CA PRO A 161 2.93 -1.88 8.84
C PRO A 161 2.78 -0.89 10.00
N ARG A 162 3.79 -0.74 10.86
CA ARG A 162 3.69 0.09 12.07
C ARG A 162 3.70 1.60 11.80
N GLY A 163 3.99 2.07 10.58
CA GLY A 163 4.12 3.50 10.33
C GLY A 163 4.02 3.91 8.85
N PRO A 164 4.52 5.11 8.50
CA PRO A 164 4.36 5.69 7.17
C PRO A 164 5.04 4.93 6.03
N LEU A 165 5.88 3.95 6.32
CA LEU A 165 6.51 3.11 5.29
C LEU A 165 5.48 2.31 4.49
N LEU A 166 4.38 1.85 5.12
CA LEU A 166 3.32 1.11 4.43
C LEU A 166 2.61 1.94 3.34
N PRO A 167 2.08 3.15 3.63
CA PRO A 167 1.52 3.99 2.57
C PRO A 167 2.57 4.43 1.54
N ALA A 168 3.84 4.64 1.93
CA ALA A 168 4.91 4.97 0.98
C ALA A 168 5.17 3.83 -0.03
N LEU A 169 5.26 2.58 0.45
CA LEU A 169 5.39 1.39 -0.40
C LEU A 169 4.16 1.20 -1.31
N THR A 170 2.96 1.49 -0.81
CA THR A 170 1.72 1.46 -1.59
C THR A 170 1.77 2.48 -2.73
N LEU A 171 2.26 3.68 -2.46
CA LEU A 171 2.44 4.73 -3.48
C LEU A 171 3.49 4.33 -4.52
N PHE A 172 4.62 3.77 -4.08
CA PHE A 172 5.64 3.25 -5.00
C PHE A 172 5.08 2.15 -5.91
N ALA A 173 4.33 1.20 -5.35
CA ALA A 173 3.73 0.11 -6.12
C ALA A 173 2.75 0.62 -7.18
N LEU A 174 1.94 1.64 -6.86
CA LEU A 174 1.04 2.31 -7.81
C LEU A 174 1.83 3.02 -8.92
N ALA A 175 2.89 3.73 -8.57
CA ALA A 175 3.75 4.44 -9.53
C ALA A 175 4.48 3.46 -10.47
N ALA A 176 5.03 2.38 -9.91
CA ALA A 176 5.67 1.31 -10.68
C ALA A 176 4.69 0.61 -11.63
N GLY A 177 3.46 0.32 -11.15
CA GLY A 177 2.39 -0.24 -11.98
C GLY A 177 1.99 0.68 -13.14
N THR A 178 1.88 1.97 -12.85
CA THR A 178 1.58 3.00 -13.86
C THR A 178 2.68 3.12 -14.91
N LEU A 179 3.94 3.19 -14.47
CA LEU A 179 5.10 3.26 -15.37
C LEU A 179 5.18 2.01 -16.25
N ALA A 180 5.03 0.83 -15.65
CA ALA A 180 5.03 -0.44 -16.38
C ALA A 180 3.86 -0.52 -17.37
N GLY A 181 2.66 -0.06 -16.99
CA GLY A 181 1.48 0.02 -17.84
C GLY A 181 1.72 0.91 -19.08
N LEU A 182 2.32 2.08 -18.89
CA LEU A 182 2.71 2.97 -19.98
C LEU A 182 3.81 2.38 -20.85
N ALA A 183 4.81 1.72 -20.24
CA ALA A 183 5.95 1.17 -20.96
C ALA A 183 5.57 -0.03 -21.84
N LEU A 184 4.85 -0.98 -21.26
CA LEU A 184 4.54 -2.28 -21.88
C LEU A 184 3.23 -2.30 -22.67
N ARG A 185 2.31 -1.36 -22.42
CA ARG A 185 1.00 -1.25 -23.07
C ARG A 185 0.13 -2.51 -22.99
N ARG A 186 0.44 -3.41 -22.07
CA ARG A 186 -0.27 -4.66 -21.80
C ARG A 186 -0.45 -4.82 -20.31
N ALA A 187 -1.65 -5.15 -19.87
CA ALA A 187 -1.99 -5.19 -18.44
C ALA A 187 -1.23 -6.29 -17.68
N LEU A 188 -1.17 -7.52 -18.20
CA LEU A 188 -0.53 -8.64 -17.52
C LEU A 188 0.99 -8.50 -17.39
N PRO A 189 1.76 -8.21 -18.46
CA PRO A 189 3.20 -7.96 -18.33
C PRO A 189 3.51 -6.75 -17.42
N ALA A 190 2.67 -5.71 -17.45
CA ALA A 190 2.83 -4.55 -16.58
C ALA A 190 2.65 -4.91 -15.10
N LEU A 191 1.66 -5.76 -14.79
CA LEU A 191 1.45 -6.26 -13.44
C LEU A 191 2.64 -7.07 -12.95
N ALA A 192 3.17 -7.99 -13.78
CA ALA A 192 4.34 -8.80 -13.45
C ALA A 192 5.57 -7.92 -13.19
N ALA A 193 5.83 -6.92 -14.04
CA ALA A 193 6.93 -5.98 -13.87
C ALA A 193 6.78 -5.12 -12.61
N ALA A 194 5.58 -4.61 -12.33
CA ALA A 194 5.30 -3.83 -11.12
C ALA A 194 5.45 -4.67 -9.84
N GLY A 195 4.94 -5.89 -9.86
CA GLY A 195 5.09 -6.85 -8.77
C GLY A 195 6.56 -7.18 -8.50
N ALA A 196 7.32 -7.48 -9.56
CA ALA A 196 8.76 -7.74 -9.46
C ALA A 196 9.53 -6.53 -8.91
N ALA A 197 9.25 -5.32 -9.39
CA ALA A 197 9.87 -4.08 -8.90
C ALA A 197 9.56 -3.83 -7.41
N THR A 198 8.31 -4.04 -7.00
CA THR A 198 7.88 -3.86 -5.61
C THR A 198 8.53 -4.91 -4.70
N LEU A 199 8.60 -6.17 -5.15
CA LEU A 199 9.27 -7.24 -4.42
C LEU A 199 10.78 -6.99 -4.31
N ALA A 200 11.44 -6.58 -5.41
CA ALA A 200 12.85 -6.24 -5.42
C ALA A 200 13.17 -5.09 -4.45
N LEU A 201 12.34 -4.05 -4.42
CA LEU A 201 12.47 -2.96 -3.46
C LEU A 201 12.36 -3.47 -2.01
N ARG A 202 11.39 -4.34 -1.71
CA ARG A 202 11.24 -4.93 -0.37
C ARG A 202 12.44 -5.78 0.03
N LEU A 203 12.92 -6.62 -0.86
CA LEU A 203 14.12 -7.43 -0.60
C LEU A 203 15.36 -6.53 -0.40
N GLY A 204 15.50 -5.49 -1.21
CA GLY A 204 16.53 -4.46 -1.05
C GLY A 204 16.44 -3.77 0.30
N LEU A 205 15.25 -3.32 0.70
CA LEU A 205 15.01 -2.74 2.03
C LEU A 205 15.39 -3.71 3.16
N ARG A 206 15.02 -4.99 3.03
CA ARG A 206 15.37 -6.01 4.01
C ARG A 206 16.89 -6.16 4.16
N HIS A 207 17.62 -6.23 3.05
CA HIS A 207 19.07 -6.41 3.08
C HIS A 207 19.82 -5.15 3.53
N LEU A 208 19.45 -3.98 3.03
CA LEU A 208 20.11 -2.71 3.30
C LEU A 208 19.83 -2.18 4.72
N TRP A 209 18.60 -2.36 5.22
CA TRP A 209 18.17 -1.75 6.49
C TRP A 209 18.21 -2.69 7.69
N ARG A 210 18.30 -4.00 7.47
CA ARG A 210 18.41 -4.98 8.57
C ARG A 210 19.60 -4.71 9.49
N PRO A 211 20.80 -4.39 8.99
CA PRO A 211 21.94 -4.05 9.86
C PRO A 211 21.71 -2.79 10.70
N LEU A 212 20.93 -1.83 10.20
CA LEU A 212 20.63 -0.57 10.88
C LEU A 212 19.52 -0.68 11.94
N ARG A 213 18.89 -1.85 12.06
CA ARG A 213 17.85 -2.16 13.06
C ARG A 213 18.42 -2.93 14.25
N GLY A 214 19.69 -2.74 14.59
CA GLY A 214 20.40 -3.45 15.66
C GLY A 214 20.00 -3.00 17.06
N PRO A 215 20.50 -3.69 18.09
CA PRO A 215 20.30 -3.32 19.49
C PRO A 215 20.79 -1.88 19.73
N GLY A 216 19.98 -1.07 20.40
CA GLY A 216 20.29 0.34 20.68
C GLY A 216 19.83 1.35 19.64
N THR A 217 19.38 0.93 18.46
CA THR A 217 18.73 1.85 17.50
C THR A 217 17.25 1.94 17.78
N GLY A 218 16.70 3.17 17.84
CA GLY A 218 15.27 3.38 17.97
C GLY A 218 14.51 3.02 16.67
N PHE A 219 13.22 2.78 16.80
CA PHE A 219 12.34 2.46 15.64
C PHE A 219 12.31 3.56 14.58
N TRP A 220 12.18 4.82 15.00
CA TRP A 220 11.85 5.92 14.10
C TRP A 220 12.95 6.33 13.11
N PRO A 221 14.25 6.45 13.48
CA PRO A 221 15.27 6.89 12.55
C PRO A 221 15.38 6.01 11.30
N PRO A 222 15.55 4.67 11.39
CA PRO A 222 15.62 3.82 10.21
C PRO A 222 14.28 3.75 9.47
N HIS A 223 13.15 3.86 10.18
CA HIS A 223 11.83 3.83 9.57
C HIS A 223 11.57 5.06 8.69
N LEU A 224 11.87 6.25 9.19
CA LEU A 224 11.72 7.51 8.43
C LEU A 224 12.70 7.59 7.26
N ALA A 225 13.93 7.14 7.43
CA ALA A 225 14.91 7.09 6.35
C ALA A 225 14.47 6.13 5.23
N ALA A 226 13.96 4.94 5.58
CA ALA A 226 13.38 4.00 4.61
C ALA A 226 12.15 4.61 3.91
N THR A 227 11.27 5.28 4.66
CA THR A 227 10.09 5.96 4.11
C THR A 227 10.49 7.04 3.11
N GLY A 228 11.46 7.91 3.47
CA GLY A 228 11.97 8.96 2.58
C GLY A 228 12.55 8.40 1.28
N MET A 229 13.35 7.34 1.36
CA MET A 229 13.90 6.66 0.19
C MET A 229 12.79 6.09 -0.72
N VAL A 230 11.80 5.41 -0.14
CA VAL A 230 10.68 4.85 -0.91
C VAL A 230 9.84 5.95 -1.57
N LEU A 231 9.60 7.07 -0.88
CA LEU A 231 8.89 8.22 -1.46
C LEU A 231 9.68 8.85 -2.61
N ALA A 232 11.00 8.98 -2.48
CA ALA A 232 11.86 9.47 -3.57
C ALA A 232 11.78 8.55 -4.81
N LEU A 233 11.81 7.23 -4.61
CA LEU A 233 11.64 6.26 -5.70
C LEU A 233 10.24 6.31 -6.31
N ALA A 234 9.19 6.51 -5.51
CA ALA A 234 7.83 6.69 -6.01
C ALA A 234 7.69 7.97 -6.85
N ALA A 235 8.31 9.06 -6.41
CA ALA A 235 8.36 10.31 -7.16
C ALA A 235 9.13 10.15 -8.48
N ALA A 236 10.28 9.48 -8.46
CA ALA A 236 11.07 9.19 -9.66
C ALA A 236 10.29 8.31 -10.66
N ALA A 237 9.63 7.24 -10.20
CA ALA A 237 8.79 6.39 -11.04
C ALA A 237 7.60 7.15 -11.64
N THR A 238 6.98 8.05 -10.87
CA THR A 238 5.90 8.92 -11.34
C THR A 238 6.41 9.90 -12.40
N ALA A 239 7.55 10.56 -12.15
CA ALA A 239 8.18 11.47 -13.12
C ALA A 239 8.54 10.73 -14.42
N ALA A 240 9.10 9.53 -14.33
CA ALA A 240 9.39 8.67 -15.48
C ALA A 240 8.12 8.31 -16.26
N ALA A 241 7.00 8.02 -15.56
CA ALA A 241 5.71 7.76 -16.20
C ALA A 241 5.25 8.96 -17.04
N TYR A 242 5.35 10.18 -16.51
CA TYR A 242 5.03 11.40 -17.28
C TYR A 242 6.00 11.65 -18.43
N ALA A 243 7.29 11.36 -18.26
CA ALA A 243 8.28 11.47 -19.33
C ALA A 243 7.97 10.50 -20.48
N VAL A 244 7.72 9.22 -20.17
CA VAL A 244 7.32 8.20 -21.15
C VAL A 244 6.06 8.61 -21.90
N LEU A 245 5.05 9.14 -21.17
CA LEU A 245 3.82 9.61 -21.79
C LEU A 245 4.08 10.76 -22.76
N ARG A 246 4.86 11.79 -22.37
CA ARG A 246 5.22 12.92 -23.22
C ARG A 246 5.94 12.51 -24.49
N HIS A 247 6.97 11.67 -24.38
CA HIS A 247 7.71 11.18 -25.55
C HIS A 247 6.87 10.36 -26.55
N ARG A 248 5.75 9.82 -26.09
CA ARG A 248 4.87 8.98 -26.95
C ARG A 248 3.71 9.75 -27.55
N THR A 249 3.45 10.96 -27.09
CA THR A 249 2.35 11.82 -27.54
C THR A 249 2.84 13.09 -28.25
N ALA A 250 4.16 13.35 -28.26
CA ALA A 250 4.82 14.32 -29.12
C ALA A 250 5.06 13.70 -30.50
#